data_491a810e937b84218a325aa9c2a876dc
#
_entry.id   491a810e937b84218a325aa9c2a876dc
#
_cell.length_a   1.000
_cell.length_b   1.000
_cell.length_c   1.000
_cell.angle_alpha   90.00
_cell.angle_beta   90.00
_cell.angle_gamma   90.00
#
_symmetry.space_group_name_H-M   'P 1'
#
loop_
_entity.id
_entity.type
_entity.pdbx_description
1 polymer ?
#
loop_
_entity_poly.entity_id
_entity_poly.type
_entity_poly.pdbx_seq_one_letter_code
_entity_poly.pdbx_strand_id
1 'polypeptide(L)'
;MLYKALKTVREVHRMQQGELAERLGISRSHLSEIESGKKAASVELLQKFAEVFDVPASTFLSFAEAIEGPSERRQKNAKRLMKVLEWTLDTQHDASTEKRESI
;
A
#
# COMPACT_ATOMS: atom_id res chain seq x y z
N MET A 1 3.99 -0.07 11.19
CA MET A 1 3.90 0.88 10.10
C MET A 1 3.84 0.17 8.76
N LEU A 2 3.24 0.84 7.80
CA LEU A 2 3.10 0.26 6.46
C LEU A 2 4.43 -0.20 5.88
N TYR A 3 5.50 0.57 6.10
CA TYR A 3 6.82 0.20 5.58
C TYR A 3 7.33 -1.14 6.13
N LYS A 4 7.01 -1.46 7.39
CA LYS A 4 7.38 -2.75 7.96
C LYS A 4 6.61 -3.89 7.30
N ALA A 5 5.34 -3.67 6.98
CA ALA A 5 4.53 -4.65 6.27
C ALA A 5 5.09 -4.93 4.88
N LEU A 6 5.45 -3.89 4.15
CA LEU A 6 6.02 -4.01 2.81
C LEU A 6 7.32 -4.81 2.83
N LYS A 7 8.22 -4.47 3.76
CA LYS A 7 9.47 -5.18 3.92
C LYS A 7 9.26 -6.64 4.29
N THR A 8 8.35 -6.91 5.24
CA THR A 8 8.06 -8.26 5.70
C THR A 8 7.50 -9.12 4.58
N VAL A 9 6.57 -8.59 3.79
CA VAL A 9 6.01 -9.35 2.66
C VAL A 9 7.12 -9.71 1.67
N ARG A 10 7.99 -8.76 1.36
CA ARG A 10 9.14 -9.04 0.48
C ARG A 10 10.02 -10.17 1.04
N GLU A 11 10.35 -10.10 2.32
CA GLU A 11 11.20 -11.09 2.97
C GLU A 11 10.54 -12.48 3.02
N VAL A 12 9.24 -12.52 3.30
CA VAL A 12 8.48 -13.77 3.31
C VAL A 12 8.52 -14.45 1.94
N HIS A 13 8.44 -13.65 0.87
CA HIS A 13 8.56 -14.16 -0.50
C HIS A 13 10.01 -14.41 -0.93
N ARG A 14 10.96 -14.22 -0.03
CA ARG A 14 12.39 -14.43 -0.28
C ARG A 14 12.91 -13.65 -1.47
N MET A 15 12.35 -12.47 -1.67
CA MET A 15 12.73 -11.59 -2.76
C MET A 15 13.77 -10.59 -2.28
N GLN A 16 14.84 -10.41 -3.06
CA GLN A 16 15.84 -9.42 -2.73
C GLN A 16 15.34 -8.02 -3.06
N GLN A 17 15.87 -7.04 -2.32
CA GLN A 17 15.45 -5.65 -2.46
C GLN A 17 15.64 -5.12 -3.89
N GLY A 18 16.78 -5.44 -4.51
CA GLY A 18 17.04 -5.03 -5.89
C GLY A 18 16.07 -5.64 -6.89
N GLU A 19 15.70 -6.89 -6.71
CA GLU A 19 14.72 -7.57 -7.56
C GLU A 19 13.35 -6.91 -7.46
N LEU A 20 12.90 -6.64 -6.24
CA LEU A 20 11.61 -5.99 -6.06
C LEU A 20 11.62 -4.56 -6.61
N ALA A 21 12.69 -3.81 -6.39
CA ALA A 21 12.82 -2.47 -6.92
C ALA A 21 12.68 -2.46 -8.45
N GLU A 22 13.31 -3.40 -9.12
CA GLU A 22 13.21 -3.55 -10.56
C GLU A 22 11.77 -3.81 -10.99
N ARG A 23 11.07 -4.70 -10.32
CA ARG A 23 9.67 -5.01 -10.62
C ARG A 23 8.74 -3.83 -10.38
N LEU A 24 9.07 -3.01 -9.39
CA LEU A 24 8.29 -1.81 -9.08
C LEU A 24 8.63 -0.63 -9.98
N GLY A 25 9.72 -0.71 -10.75
CA GLY A 25 10.17 0.39 -11.60
C GLY A 25 10.80 1.54 -10.83
N ILE A 26 11.40 1.25 -9.68
CA ILE A 26 12.09 2.25 -8.85
C ILE A 26 13.52 1.80 -8.58
N SER A 27 14.35 2.71 -8.09
CA SER A 27 15.71 2.37 -7.70
C SER A 27 15.73 1.56 -6.41
N ARG A 28 16.77 0.78 -6.23
CA ARG A 28 16.98 0.04 -4.98
C ARG A 28 17.10 0.99 -3.79
N SER A 29 17.78 2.13 -3.98
CA SER A 29 17.89 3.17 -2.93
C SER A 29 16.53 3.71 -2.53
N HIS A 30 15.66 3.94 -3.50
CA HIS A 30 14.29 4.41 -3.24
C HIS A 30 13.51 3.38 -2.42
N LEU A 31 13.57 2.11 -2.81
CA LEU A 31 12.91 1.04 -2.06
C LEU A 31 13.47 0.92 -0.64
N SER A 32 14.79 1.03 -0.48
CA SER A 32 15.43 1.01 0.82
C SER A 32 14.90 2.12 1.73
N GLU A 33 14.73 3.31 1.20
CA GLU A 33 14.18 4.44 1.95
C GLU A 33 12.72 4.21 2.35
N ILE A 34 11.94 3.60 1.48
CA ILE A 34 10.55 3.24 1.79
C ILE A 34 10.50 2.18 2.87
N GLU A 35 11.31 1.14 2.75
CA GLU A 35 11.34 0.04 3.71
C GLU A 35 11.90 0.43 5.08
N SER A 36 12.65 1.50 5.15
CA SER A 36 13.16 2.03 6.41
C SER A 36 12.28 3.11 7.03
N GLY A 37 11.22 3.48 6.34
CA GLY A 37 10.30 4.52 6.81
C GLY A 37 10.77 5.95 6.53
N LYS A 38 11.88 6.13 5.82
CA LYS A 38 12.39 7.46 5.47
C LYS A 38 11.53 8.16 4.41
N LYS A 39 10.95 7.37 3.52
CA LYS A 39 10.01 7.87 2.51
C LYS A 39 8.72 7.09 2.57
N ALA A 40 7.62 7.78 2.37
CA ALA A 40 6.32 7.15 2.30
C ALA A 40 6.13 6.48 0.93
N ALA A 41 5.43 5.36 0.91
CA ALA A 41 5.00 4.74 -0.33
C ALA A 41 3.76 5.49 -0.85
N SER A 42 3.79 5.87 -2.13
CA SER A 42 2.60 6.45 -2.76
C SER A 42 1.53 5.39 -2.96
N VAL A 43 0.30 5.83 -3.18
CA VAL A 43 -0.80 4.91 -3.48
C VAL A 43 -0.50 4.10 -4.75
N GLU A 44 0.07 4.76 -5.76
CA GLU A 44 0.47 4.09 -7.01
C GLU A 44 1.50 3.00 -6.75
N LEU A 45 2.49 3.29 -5.92
CA LEU A 45 3.52 2.32 -5.57
C LEU A 45 2.93 1.16 -4.77
N LEU A 46 2.02 1.46 -3.84
CA LEU A 46 1.34 0.44 -3.06
C LEU A 46 0.54 -0.50 -3.96
N GLN A 47 -0.11 0.04 -4.99
CA GLN A 47 -0.83 -0.76 -5.97
C GLN A 47 0.12 -1.66 -6.75
N LYS A 48 1.30 -1.16 -7.11
CA LYS A 48 2.32 -1.98 -7.78
C LYS A 48 2.82 -3.11 -6.88
N PHE A 49 3.02 -2.83 -5.59
CA PHE A 49 3.33 -3.88 -4.63
C PHE A 49 2.26 -4.96 -4.63
N ALA A 50 1.00 -4.55 -4.58
CA ALA A 50 -0.12 -5.48 -4.59
C ALA A 50 -0.13 -6.35 -5.84
N GLU A 51 0.16 -5.77 -6.98
CA GLU A 51 0.25 -6.50 -8.25
C GLU A 51 1.40 -7.52 -8.25
N VAL A 52 2.58 -7.10 -7.78
CA VAL A 52 3.76 -7.96 -7.74
C VAL A 52 3.52 -9.19 -6.89
N PHE A 53 2.87 -9.03 -5.75
CA PHE A 53 2.61 -10.11 -4.82
C PHE A 53 1.24 -10.77 -4.99
N ASP A 54 0.45 -10.29 -5.94
CA ASP A 54 -0.88 -10.79 -6.27
C ASP A 54 -1.80 -10.82 -5.05
N VAL A 55 -1.84 -9.71 -4.34
CA VAL A 55 -2.72 -9.50 -3.19
C VAL A 55 -3.43 -8.17 -3.30
N PRO A 56 -4.60 -8.00 -2.68
CA PRO A 56 -5.25 -6.68 -2.63
C PRO A 56 -4.41 -5.68 -1.86
N ALA A 57 -4.40 -4.42 -2.30
CA ALA A 57 -3.67 -3.36 -1.61
C ALA A 57 -4.11 -3.23 -0.15
N SER A 58 -5.39 -3.47 0.15
CA SER A 58 -5.92 -3.46 1.51
C SER A 58 -5.25 -4.48 2.42
N THR A 59 -4.69 -5.56 1.87
CA THR A 59 -3.97 -6.57 2.65
C THR A 59 -2.74 -5.96 3.35
N PHE A 60 -2.03 -5.08 2.68
CA PHE A 60 -0.88 -4.40 3.29
C PHE A 60 -1.31 -3.49 4.44
N LEU A 61 -2.44 -2.82 4.29
CA LEU A 61 -2.97 -1.94 5.34
C LEU A 61 -3.41 -2.74 6.56
N SER A 62 -4.09 -3.86 6.34
CA SER A 62 -4.50 -4.77 7.42
C SER A 62 -3.30 -5.37 8.13
N PHE A 63 -2.28 -5.75 7.39
CA PHE A 63 -1.05 -6.32 7.93
C PHE A 63 -0.29 -5.28 8.75
N ALA A 64 -0.21 -4.04 8.25
CA ALA A 64 0.42 -2.95 8.98
C ALA A 64 -0.29 -2.68 10.31
N GLU A 65 -1.61 -2.71 10.32
CA GLU A 65 -2.40 -2.55 11.52
C GLU A 65 -2.11 -3.66 12.53
N ALA A 66 -2.01 -4.90 12.08
CA ALA A 66 -1.70 -6.04 12.93
C ALA A 66 -0.31 -5.92 13.57
N ILE A 67 0.67 -5.43 12.82
CA ILE A 67 2.04 -5.25 13.32
C ILE A 67 2.11 -4.15 14.39
N GLU A 68 1.37 -3.07 14.19
CA GLU A 68 1.48 -1.91 15.07
C GLU A 68 0.78 -2.08 16.41
N GLY A 69 -0.17 -3.00 16.54
CA GLY A 69 -0.80 -3.28 17.83
C GLY A 69 -1.68 -2.13 18.34
N PRO A 70 -1.45 -1.57 19.55
CA PRO A 70 -2.53 -0.92 20.29
C PRO A 70 -3.05 0.43 19.76
N SER A 71 -4.13 0.85 20.37
CA SER A 71 -5.17 1.78 19.96
C SER A 71 -4.81 3.13 19.31
N GLU A 72 -3.73 3.79 19.71
CA GLU A 72 -3.36 5.08 19.12
C GLU A 72 -2.88 4.95 17.68
N ARG A 73 -2.17 3.88 17.44
CA ARG A 73 -1.66 3.57 16.09
C ARG A 73 -2.77 3.09 15.17
N ARG A 74 -3.81 2.47 15.73
CA ARG A 74 -5.01 2.12 14.98
C ARG A 74 -5.70 3.34 14.43
N GLN A 75 -5.75 4.42 15.19
CA GLN A 75 -6.35 5.66 14.71
C GLN A 75 -5.57 6.25 13.54
N LYS A 76 -4.24 6.23 13.60
CA LYS A 76 -3.40 6.67 12.49
C LYS A 76 -3.61 5.82 11.25
N ASN A 77 -3.66 4.52 11.43
CA ASN A 77 -3.89 3.59 10.32
C ASN A 77 -5.30 3.73 9.77
N ALA A 78 -6.27 3.95 10.62
CA ALA A 78 -7.64 4.21 10.19
C ALA A 78 -7.71 5.48 9.33
N LYS A 79 -7.01 6.54 9.72
CA LYS A 79 -6.96 7.77 8.93
C LYS A 79 -6.31 7.55 7.58
N ARG A 80 -5.22 6.79 7.53
CA ARG A 80 -4.55 6.45 6.28
C ARG A 80 -5.44 5.59 5.39
N LEU A 81 -6.09 4.62 5.98
CA LEU A 81 -7.04 3.76 5.29
C LEU A 81 -8.20 4.58 4.73
N MET A 82 -8.71 5.50 5.52
CA MET A 82 -9.78 6.40 5.08
C MET A 82 -9.35 7.23 3.87
N LYS A 83 -8.13 7.75 3.87
CA LYS A 83 -7.61 8.50 2.71
C LYS A 83 -7.51 7.63 1.46
N VAL A 84 -7.03 6.41 1.61
CA VAL A 84 -6.95 5.46 0.49
C VAL A 84 -8.34 5.12 -0.02
N LEU A 85 -9.28 4.88 0.89
CA LEU A 85 -10.67 4.61 0.53
C LEU A 85 -11.33 5.82 -0.13
N GLU A 86 -11.11 7.01 0.39
CA GLU A 86 -11.63 8.23 -0.22
C GLU A 86 -11.12 8.38 -1.65
N TRP A 87 -9.83 8.18 -1.86
CA TRP A 87 -9.26 8.24 -3.20
C TRP A 87 -9.90 7.20 -4.13
N THR A 88 -10.05 5.98 -3.64
CA THR A 88 -10.66 4.89 -4.40
C THR A 88 -12.14 5.16 -4.68
N LEU A 89 -12.85 5.66 -3.67
CA LEU A 89 -14.26 5.99 -3.81
C LEU A 89 -14.47 7.15 -4.78
N ASP A 90 -13.64 8.17 -4.74
CA ASP A 90 -13.72 9.28 -5.68
C ASP A 90 -13.59 8.79 -7.11
N THR A 91 -12.61 7.92 -7.37
CA THR A 91 -12.41 7.33 -8.69
C THR A 91 -13.61 6.46 -9.09
N GLN A 92 -14.09 5.63 -8.17
CA GLN A 92 -15.24 4.77 -8.40
C GLN A 92 -16.54 5.56 -8.45
N HIS A 93 -16.63 6.61 -7.64
CA HIS A 93 -17.82 7.46 -7.61
C HIS A 93 -18.05 8.12 -8.96
N ASP A 94 -17.02 8.63 -9.60
CA ASP A 94 -17.13 9.19 -10.94
C ASP A 94 -17.66 8.15 -11.93
N ALA A 95 -17.08 6.96 -11.92
CA ALA A 95 -17.54 5.86 -12.78
C ALA A 95 -18.95 5.41 -12.42
N SER A 96 -19.26 5.32 -11.13
CA SER A 96 -20.60 4.91 -10.66
C SER A 96 -21.66 5.93 -10.98
N THR A 97 -21.33 7.22 -10.87
CA THR A 97 -22.24 8.30 -11.21
C THR A 97 -22.63 8.24 -12.69
N GLU A 98 -21.65 8.01 -13.55
CA GLU A 98 -21.92 7.84 -14.97
C GLU A 98 -22.83 6.65 -15.24
N LYS A 99 -22.60 5.52 -14.60
CA LYS A 99 -23.43 4.34 -14.73
C LYS A 99 -24.86 4.59 -14.24
N ARG A 100 -25.01 5.29 -13.12
CA ARG A 100 -26.32 5.62 -12.57
C ARG A 100 -27.10 6.57 -13.46
N GLU A 101 -26.42 7.53 -14.04
CA GLU A 101 -27.03 8.47 -14.96
C GLU A 101 -27.47 7.81 -16.25
N SER A 102 -26.80 6.74 -16.65
CA SER A 102 -27.15 6.01 -17.85
C SER A 102 -28.34 5.06 -17.67
N ILE A 103 -28.76 4.87 -16.44
CA ILE A 103 -29.91 4.05 -16.12
C ILE A 103 -31.18 4.94 -16.04
#